data_e3c5b8bd51302335c14d76057db69ce5
#
_entry.id   e3c5b8bd51302335c14d76057db69ce5
#
_cell.length_a   1.000
_cell.length_b   1.000
_cell.length_c   1.000
_cell.angle_alpha   90.00
_cell.angle_beta   90.00
_cell.angle_gamma   90.00
#
_symmetry.space_group_name_H-M   'P 1'
#
loop_
_entity.id
_entity.type
_entity.pdbx_description
1 polymer ?
#
loop_
_entity_poly.entity_id
_entity_poly.type
_entity_poly.pdbx_seq_one_letter_code
_entity_poly.pdbx_strand_id
1 'polypeptide(L)'
;VSEAAAAAALRAARALPKTDAALAEAILGPAGAAQRRAMAKAITLLESTRPDHRARADNLLNALLPACGQPGRTFRLGISGVPGVGKSTFIEALGLFLVQRGERVAVLAVDPSSAVGGGSILGDKTRMERLSVDERAYIRPSPASGTLGGVAEKTREAMRVCEAAGHGIVIVETVGVGQSETAVACMTDMFVLLQLPNAGDDLQAIKRGVMELADLVVINKADLDEAAATRARAQITSALRLVGLHGNPEHAHHDAAVWHPEVLQLSALKATGLAEFWQTVQRFRDTQSANGALERRRHAQDQAWMWERIEAGLRDRFRRHAAVRGALPQLTQQVREGTVAASVAARRLLDLFG
;
A
#
# COMPACT_ATOMS: atom_id res chain seq x y z
N VAL A 1 4.56 5.05 -20.16
CA VAL A 1 5.78 4.24 -20.18
C VAL A 1 6.68 4.84 -21.25
N SER A 2 8.01 5.00 -21.01
CA SER A 2 8.91 5.42 -22.11
C SER A 2 8.84 4.35 -23.21
N GLU A 3 9.01 4.75 -24.45
CA GLU A 3 8.96 3.81 -25.59
C GLU A 3 9.94 2.65 -25.40
N ALA A 4 11.13 2.95 -24.87
CA ALA A 4 12.15 1.96 -24.57
C ALA A 4 11.71 0.98 -23.47
N ALA A 5 11.08 1.45 -22.40
CA ALA A 5 10.61 0.62 -21.28
C ALA A 5 9.39 -0.24 -21.70
N ALA A 6 8.48 0.32 -22.47
CA ALA A 6 7.37 -0.44 -23.07
C ALA A 6 7.88 -1.55 -24.00
N ALA A 7 8.85 -1.23 -24.85
CA ALA A 7 9.48 -2.21 -25.74
C ALA A 7 10.25 -3.29 -24.96
N ALA A 8 10.91 -2.93 -23.85
CA ALA A 8 11.59 -3.91 -22.98
C ALA A 8 10.60 -4.85 -22.30
N ALA A 9 9.51 -4.31 -21.72
CA ALA A 9 8.45 -5.10 -21.12
C ALA A 9 7.77 -6.03 -22.13
N LEU A 10 7.48 -5.55 -23.34
CA LEU A 10 6.90 -6.38 -24.41
C LEU A 10 7.86 -7.50 -24.85
N ARG A 11 9.16 -7.24 -24.95
CA ARG A 11 10.16 -8.30 -25.25
C ARG A 11 10.17 -9.35 -24.14
N ALA A 12 10.18 -8.94 -22.88
CA ALA A 12 10.13 -9.85 -21.74
C ALA A 12 8.82 -10.67 -21.71
N ALA A 13 7.68 -10.04 -22.01
CA ALA A 13 6.38 -10.69 -22.09
C ALA A 13 6.35 -11.80 -23.15
N ARG A 14 6.92 -11.56 -24.33
CA ARG A 14 6.98 -12.55 -25.42
C ARG A 14 7.84 -13.77 -25.12
N ALA A 15 8.72 -13.71 -24.13
CA ALA A 15 9.51 -14.85 -23.66
C ALA A 15 8.73 -15.78 -22.72
N LEU A 16 7.54 -15.39 -22.28
CA LEU A 16 6.67 -16.18 -21.41
C LEU A 16 5.93 -17.29 -22.19
N PRO A 17 5.40 -18.33 -21.51
CA PRO A 17 4.43 -19.25 -22.09
C PRO A 17 3.24 -18.49 -22.72
N LYS A 18 2.69 -19.02 -23.83
CA LYS A 18 1.68 -18.34 -24.66
C LYS A 18 0.53 -17.68 -23.86
N THR A 19 0.02 -18.36 -22.83
CA THR A 19 -1.07 -17.84 -21.99
C THR A 19 -0.66 -16.65 -21.15
N ASP A 20 0.55 -16.66 -20.62
CA ASP A 20 1.08 -15.61 -19.76
C ASP A 20 1.63 -14.45 -20.59
N ALA A 21 2.19 -14.73 -21.78
CA ALA A 21 2.55 -13.74 -22.76
C ALA A 21 1.34 -12.91 -23.21
N ALA A 22 0.24 -13.57 -23.60
CA ALA A 22 -0.99 -12.89 -23.96
C ALA A 22 -1.59 -12.05 -22.81
N LEU A 23 -1.44 -12.53 -21.56
CA LEU A 23 -1.88 -11.79 -20.38
C LEU A 23 -1.02 -10.53 -20.17
N ALA A 24 0.30 -10.65 -20.26
CA ALA A 24 1.23 -9.54 -20.13
C ALA A 24 1.04 -8.50 -21.25
N GLU A 25 0.93 -8.93 -22.49
CA GLU A 25 0.67 -8.06 -23.64
C GLU A 25 -0.65 -7.29 -23.50
N ALA A 26 -1.71 -7.95 -23.00
CA ALA A 26 -2.99 -7.29 -22.75
C ALA A 26 -2.92 -6.24 -21.60
N ILE A 27 -2.09 -6.45 -20.58
CA ILE A 27 -1.83 -5.46 -19.52
C ILE A 27 -1.08 -4.26 -20.07
N LEU A 28 -0.06 -4.49 -20.88
CA LEU A 28 0.77 -3.45 -21.50
C LEU A 28 0.06 -2.74 -22.68
N GLY A 29 -1.06 -3.27 -23.14
CA GLY A 29 -1.82 -2.79 -24.28
C GLY A 29 -2.64 -1.52 -23.98
N PRO A 30 -3.48 -1.10 -24.92
CA PRO A 30 -4.30 0.10 -24.79
C PRO A 30 -5.32 -0.03 -23.65
N ALA A 31 -5.67 1.12 -23.06
CA ALA A 31 -6.71 1.20 -22.04
C ALA A 31 -8.06 0.68 -22.58
N GLY A 32 -8.80 -0.04 -21.74
CA GLY A 32 -10.12 -0.55 -22.10
C GLY A 32 -10.50 -1.84 -21.39
N ALA A 33 -11.64 -2.39 -21.75
CA ALA A 33 -12.20 -3.57 -21.10
C ALA A 33 -11.29 -4.81 -21.15
N ALA A 34 -10.52 -4.98 -22.24
CA ALA A 34 -9.58 -6.10 -22.37
C ALA A 34 -8.42 -5.98 -21.37
N GLN A 35 -7.82 -4.79 -21.24
CA GLN A 35 -6.77 -4.49 -20.30
C GLN A 35 -7.27 -4.69 -18.85
N ARG A 36 -8.44 -4.14 -18.50
CA ARG A 36 -9.04 -4.30 -17.15
C ARG A 36 -9.25 -5.76 -16.77
N ARG A 37 -9.74 -6.60 -17.73
CA ARG A 37 -9.88 -8.05 -17.51
C ARG A 37 -8.54 -8.74 -17.33
N ALA A 38 -7.53 -8.33 -18.08
CA ALA A 38 -6.17 -8.86 -17.95
C ALA A 38 -5.56 -8.52 -16.60
N MET A 39 -5.68 -7.27 -16.14
CA MET A 39 -5.27 -6.84 -14.80
C MET A 39 -5.94 -7.68 -13.71
N ALA A 40 -7.26 -7.85 -13.78
CA ALA A 40 -8.01 -8.63 -12.80
C ALA A 40 -7.52 -10.09 -12.73
N LYS A 41 -7.29 -10.73 -13.90
CA LYS A 41 -6.74 -12.09 -13.98
C LYS A 41 -5.32 -12.18 -13.44
N ALA A 42 -4.45 -11.22 -13.77
CA ALA A 42 -3.08 -11.16 -13.26
C ALA A 42 -3.07 -11.01 -11.74
N ILE A 43 -3.84 -10.10 -11.17
CA ILE A 43 -3.92 -9.92 -9.72
C ILE A 43 -4.46 -11.18 -9.04
N THR A 44 -5.46 -11.85 -9.62
CA THR A 44 -5.96 -13.14 -9.10
C THR A 44 -4.89 -14.23 -9.16
N LEU A 45 -4.04 -14.25 -10.20
CA LEU A 45 -2.89 -15.16 -10.27
C LEU A 45 -1.87 -14.88 -9.17
N LEU A 46 -1.55 -13.60 -8.93
CA LEU A 46 -0.65 -13.14 -7.87
C LEU A 46 -1.17 -13.47 -6.46
N GLU A 47 -2.48 -13.39 -6.25
CA GLU A 47 -3.14 -13.73 -4.98
C GLU A 47 -3.17 -15.23 -4.69
N SER A 48 -2.93 -16.08 -5.69
CA SER A 48 -3.02 -17.54 -5.56
C SER A 48 -1.89 -18.10 -4.69
N THR A 49 -2.23 -19.06 -3.83
CA THR A 49 -1.28 -19.79 -2.97
C THR A 49 -0.76 -21.08 -3.60
N ARG A 50 -1.27 -21.45 -4.77
CA ARG A 50 -0.85 -22.68 -5.48
C ARG A 50 0.59 -22.55 -5.98
N PRO A 51 1.45 -23.58 -5.82
CA PRO A 51 2.86 -23.52 -6.24
C PRO A 51 3.05 -23.26 -7.74
N ASP A 52 2.22 -23.88 -8.60
CA ASP A 52 2.25 -23.69 -10.05
C ASP A 52 1.86 -22.26 -10.47
N HIS A 53 0.91 -21.65 -9.78
CA HIS A 53 0.53 -20.26 -10.00
C HIS A 53 1.61 -19.30 -9.54
N ARG A 54 2.33 -19.61 -8.45
CA ARG A 54 3.39 -18.73 -7.93
C ARG A 54 4.53 -18.56 -8.94
N ALA A 55 5.04 -19.64 -9.52
CA ALA A 55 6.08 -19.56 -10.53
C ALA A 55 5.65 -18.74 -11.76
N ARG A 56 4.39 -18.87 -12.19
CA ARG A 56 3.82 -18.06 -13.28
C ARG A 56 3.68 -16.58 -12.88
N ALA A 57 3.25 -16.31 -11.65
CA ALA A 57 3.12 -14.96 -11.10
C ALA A 57 4.48 -14.25 -11.06
N ASP A 58 5.54 -14.92 -10.57
CA ASP A 58 6.89 -14.39 -10.51
C ASP A 58 7.42 -14.04 -11.93
N ASN A 59 7.22 -14.93 -12.88
CA ASN A 59 7.60 -14.68 -14.28
C ASN A 59 6.83 -13.51 -14.89
N LEU A 60 5.51 -13.43 -14.63
CA LEU A 60 4.68 -12.32 -15.10
C LEU A 60 5.14 -10.98 -14.51
N LEU A 61 5.38 -10.93 -13.19
CA LEU A 61 5.87 -9.71 -12.52
C LEU A 61 7.21 -9.26 -13.11
N ASN A 62 8.17 -10.19 -13.27
CA ASN A 62 9.47 -9.88 -13.87
C ASN A 62 9.33 -9.30 -15.29
N ALA A 63 8.40 -9.83 -16.10
CA ALA A 63 8.15 -9.32 -17.44
C ALA A 63 7.52 -7.93 -17.44
N LEU A 64 6.73 -7.58 -16.42
CA LEU A 64 6.10 -6.26 -16.27
C LEU A 64 7.03 -5.20 -15.67
N LEU A 65 8.09 -5.60 -14.92
CA LEU A 65 8.98 -4.67 -14.20
C LEU A 65 9.52 -3.52 -15.05
N PRO A 66 9.96 -3.70 -16.32
CA PRO A 66 10.45 -2.58 -17.12
C PRO A 66 9.42 -1.48 -17.35
N ALA A 67 8.12 -1.79 -17.27
CA ALA A 67 7.04 -0.83 -17.40
C ALA A 67 6.62 -0.18 -16.08
N CYS A 68 7.12 -0.69 -14.93
CA CYS A 68 6.75 -0.22 -13.59
C CYS A 68 7.70 0.86 -13.08
N GLY A 69 7.24 1.64 -12.10
CA GLY A 69 8.09 2.47 -11.24
C GLY A 69 8.90 3.56 -11.94
N GLN A 70 8.57 3.92 -13.17
CA GLN A 70 9.32 4.94 -13.90
C GLN A 70 9.22 6.31 -13.22
N PRO A 71 10.35 6.99 -12.97
CA PRO A 71 10.35 8.32 -12.37
C PRO A 71 9.39 9.27 -13.10
N GLY A 72 8.60 10.01 -12.33
CA GLY A 72 7.67 11.00 -12.87
C GLY A 72 6.39 10.47 -13.53
N ARG A 73 6.19 9.14 -13.61
CA ARG A 73 5.01 8.56 -14.30
C ARG A 73 3.98 7.93 -13.40
N THR A 74 4.41 7.34 -12.31
CA THR A 74 3.51 6.73 -11.33
C THR A 74 3.76 7.32 -9.96
N PHE A 75 2.68 7.57 -9.23
CA PHE A 75 2.72 8.04 -7.86
C PHE A 75 1.81 7.18 -7.00
N ARG A 76 2.36 6.65 -5.88
CA ARG A 76 1.68 5.79 -4.94
C ARG A 76 1.25 6.59 -3.74
N LEU A 77 -0.05 6.73 -3.53
CA LEU A 77 -0.64 7.51 -2.45
C LEU A 77 -1.26 6.57 -1.42
N GLY A 78 -0.68 6.50 -0.23
CA GLY A 78 -1.23 5.78 0.91
C GLY A 78 -2.25 6.63 1.65
N ILE A 79 -3.44 6.07 1.94
CA ILE A 79 -4.49 6.77 2.68
C ILE A 79 -4.90 5.93 3.88
N SER A 80 -4.79 6.53 5.07
CA SER A 80 -5.19 5.93 6.33
C SER A 80 -6.02 6.89 7.17
N GLY A 81 -6.56 6.39 8.26
CA GLY A 81 -7.36 7.16 9.21
C GLY A 81 -8.35 6.26 9.95
N VAL A 82 -8.90 6.75 11.05
CA VAL A 82 -9.83 6.00 11.89
C VAL A 82 -11.08 5.55 11.13
N PRO A 83 -11.78 4.50 11.58
CA PRO A 83 -13.09 4.15 11.07
C PRO A 83 -14.04 5.36 11.14
N GLY A 84 -14.86 5.55 10.09
CA GLY A 84 -15.81 6.66 10.06
C GLY A 84 -15.24 8.03 9.67
N VAL A 85 -13.92 8.20 9.49
CA VAL A 85 -13.32 9.47 9.04
C VAL A 85 -13.71 9.87 7.61
N GLY A 86 -14.25 8.94 6.81
CA GLY A 86 -14.69 9.20 5.43
C GLY A 86 -13.64 8.86 4.37
N LYS A 87 -12.77 7.86 4.60
CA LYS A 87 -11.74 7.44 3.64
C LYS A 87 -12.31 7.16 2.25
N SER A 88 -13.28 6.26 2.14
CA SER A 88 -13.84 5.86 0.85
C SER A 88 -14.52 7.04 0.13
N THR A 89 -15.22 7.93 0.86
CA THR A 89 -15.79 9.16 0.31
C THR A 89 -14.70 10.10 -0.22
N PHE A 90 -13.60 10.23 0.53
CA PHE A 90 -12.45 11.04 0.11
C PHE A 90 -11.78 10.45 -1.14
N ILE A 91 -11.56 9.13 -1.17
CA ILE A 91 -10.95 8.44 -2.31
C ILE A 91 -11.84 8.56 -3.56
N GLU A 92 -13.15 8.44 -3.41
CA GLU A 92 -14.08 8.64 -4.51
C GLU A 92 -14.03 10.07 -5.05
N ALA A 93 -14.11 11.08 -4.16
CA ALA A 93 -14.06 12.48 -4.55
C ALA A 93 -12.72 12.84 -5.21
N LEU A 94 -11.59 12.39 -4.64
CA LEU A 94 -10.27 12.57 -5.20
C LEU A 94 -10.11 11.84 -6.53
N GLY A 95 -10.55 10.59 -6.62
CA GLY A 95 -10.48 9.80 -7.85
C GLY A 95 -11.24 10.45 -9.00
N LEU A 96 -12.46 10.92 -8.77
CA LEU A 96 -13.26 11.65 -9.76
C LEU A 96 -12.59 12.97 -10.17
N PHE A 97 -12.03 13.71 -9.21
CA PHE A 97 -11.29 14.94 -9.47
C PHE A 97 -10.05 14.70 -10.36
N LEU A 98 -9.32 13.60 -10.13
CA LEU A 98 -8.15 13.22 -10.92
C LEU A 98 -8.52 12.73 -12.31
N VAL A 99 -9.55 11.89 -12.40
CA VAL A 99 -10.07 11.38 -13.69
C VAL A 99 -10.55 12.53 -14.59
N GLN A 100 -11.21 13.55 -14.04
CA GLN A 100 -11.61 14.76 -14.80
C GLN A 100 -10.41 15.52 -15.37
N ARG A 101 -9.22 15.38 -14.77
CA ARG A 101 -7.95 15.94 -15.23
C ARG A 101 -7.17 15.06 -16.21
N GLY A 102 -7.77 13.94 -16.61
CA GLY A 102 -7.16 13.02 -17.56
C GLY A 102 -6.27 11.93 -16.91
N GLU A 103 -6.18 11.90 -15.59
CA GLU A 103 -5.38 10.90 -14.90
C GLU A 103 -6.07 9.53 -14.91
N ARG A 104 -5.27 8.47 -14.91
CA ARG A 104 -5.74 7.11 -14.70
C ARG A 104 -5.43 6.69 -13.26
N VAL A 105 -6.47 6.31 -12.54
CA VAL A 105 -6.39 6.04 -11.10
C VAL A 105 -6.64 4.57 -10.81
N ALA A 106 -5.77 3.93 -10.02
CA ALA A 106 -6.05 2.63 -9.42
C ALA A 106 -6.27 2.79 -7.90
N VAL A 107 -7.24 2.08 -7.33
CA VAL A 107 -7.51 2.04 -5.89
C VAL A 107 -7.39 0.60 -5.41
N LEU A 108 -6.51 0.37 -4.44
CA LEU A 108 -6.25 -0.93 -3.82
C LEU A 108 -6.50 -0.83 -2.32
N ALA A 109 -7.31 -1.74 -1.78
CA ALA A 109 -7.57 -1.79 -0.34
C ALA A 109 -6.65 -2.79 0.36
N VAL A 110 -6.23 -2.50 1.59
CA VAL A 110 -5.49 -3.39 2.50
C VAL A 110 -6.36 -3.69 3.72
N ASP A 111 -7.02 -4.85 3.71
CA ASP A 111 -7.89 -5.29 4.80
C ASP A 111 -7.46 -6.66 5.33
N PRO A 112 -6.75 -6.71 6.47
CA PRO A 112 -6.39 -7.97 7.13
C PRO A 112 -7.59 -8.67 7.80
N SER A 113 -8.70 -7.97 8.02
CA SER A 113 -9.86 -8.50 8.76
C SER A 113 -10.85 -9.27 7.87
N SER A 114 -10.72 -9.23 6.56
CA SER A 114 -11.62 -9.89 5.60
C SER A 114 -11.61 -11.42 5.69
N ALA A 115 -10.69 -12.01 6.45
CA ALA A 115 -10.59 -13.45 6.68
C ALA A 115 -11.75 -14.05 7.52
N VAL A 116 -12.49 -13.23 8.29
CA VAL A 116 -13.47 -13.70 9.28
C VAL A 116 -14.93 -13.53 8.81
N GLY A 117 -15.17 -12.70 7.82
CA GLY A 117 -16.54 -12.46 7.35
C GLY A 117 -16.58 -12.25 5.84
N GLY A 118 -16.89 -13.27 5.06
CA GLY A 118 -16.95 -13.27 3.58
C GLY A 118 -17.73 -12.14 2.88
N GLY A 119 -17.74 -10.93 3.43
CA GLY A 119 -18.56 -9.79 3.04
C GLY A 119 -17.85 -8.58 2.44
N SER A 120 -16.50 -8.53 2.43
CA SER A 120 -15.79 -7.30 2.02
C SER A 120 -15.76 -7.04 0.50
N ILE A 121 -15.92 -8.06 -0.34
CA ILE A 121 -15.73 -7.92 -1.80
C ILE A 121 -16.75 -7.00 -2.47
N LEU A 122 -17.95 -6.88 -1.92
CA LEU A 122 -19.01 -6.00 -2.44
C LEU A 122 -18.97 -4.60 -1.77
N GLY A 123 -18.54 -4.50 -0.51
CA GLY A 123 -18.63 -3.27 0.28
C GLY A 123 -17.82 -2.09 -0.26
N ASP A 124 -16.61 -2.33 -0.79
CA ASP A 124 -15.73 -1.24 -1.25
C ASP A 124 -16.14 -0.67 -2.62
N LYS A 125 -16.64 -1.53 -3.52
CA LYS A 125 -17.19 -1.07 -4.80
C LYS A 125 -18.49 -0.31 -4.63
N THR A 126 -19.34 -0.70 -3.69
CA THR A 126 -20.61 0.00 -3.39
C THR A 126 -20.39 1.33 -2.68
N ARG A 127 -19.21 1.56 -2.08
CA ARG A 127 -18.87 2.85 -1.45
C ARG A 127 -18.26 3.88 -2.41
N MET A 128 -17.80 3.44 -3.59
CA MET A 128 -17.19 4.28 -4.63
C MET A 128 -17.92 4.08 -5.97
N GLU A 129 -19.25 4.22 -5.95
CA GLU A 129 -20.12 3.86 -7.07
C GLU A 129 -19.79 4.61 -8.36
N ARG A 130 -19.61 5.93 -8.26
CA ARG A 130 -19.33 6.79 -9.41
C ARG A 130 -17.94 6.56 -9.98
N LEU A 131 -16.92 6.38 -9.12
CA LEU A 131 -15.56 6.12 -9.55
C LEU A 131 -15.44 4.72 -10.18
N SER A 132 -16.16 3.74 -9.65
CA SER A 132 -16.07 2.33 -10.09
C SER A 132 -16.53 2.10 -11.53
N VAL A 133 -17.37 2.97 -12.08
CA VAL A 133 -17.90 2.89 -13.45
C VAL A 133 -17.06 3.68 -14.45
N ASP A 134 -16.15 4.55 -14.01
CA ASP A 134 -15.28 5.30 -14.92
C ASP A 134 -14.21 4.36 -15.54
N GLU A 135 -14.04 4.46 -16.85
CA GLU A 135 -13.10 3.62 -17.60
C GLU A 135 -11.62 3.89 -17.26
N ARG A 136 -11.31 5.08 -16.75
CA ARG A 136 -9.97 5.47 -16.31
C ARG A 136 -9.65 5.10 -14.87
N ALA A 137 -10.64 4.54 -14.14
CA ALA A 137 -10.46 4.06 -12.79
C ALA A 137 -10.44 2.53 -12.73
N TYR A 138 -9.60 1.97 -11.86
CA TYR A 138 -9.56 0.55 -11.54
C TYR A 138 -9.62 0.37 -10.02
N ILE A 139 -10.65 -0.29 -9.52
CA ILE A 139 -10.83 -0.52 -8.08
C ILE A 139 -10.71 -2.01 -7.79
N ARG A 140 -9.79 -2.38 -6.90
CA ARG A 140 -9.59 -3.74 -6.42
C ARG A 140 -9.76 -3.79 -4.89
N PRO A 141 -10.79 -4.48 -4.39
CA PRO A 141 -10.91 -4.80 -2.97
C PRO A 141 -9.74 -5.66 -2.48
N SER A 142 -9.48 -5.63 -1.18
CA SER A 142 -8.49 -6.50 -0.55
C SER A 142 -8.79 -7.98 -0.80
N PRO A 143 -7.75 -8.83 -0.97
CA PRO A 143 -7.96 -10.29 -1.04
C PRO A 143 -8.59 -10.80 0.25
N ALA A 144 -9.53 -11.74 0.12
CA ALA A 144 -10.41 -12.22 1.19
C ALA A 144 -9.74 -13.08 2.27
N SER A 145 -8.43 -13.30 2.22
CA SER A 145 -7.75 -14.19 3.18
C SER A 145 -6.27 -13.88 3.34
N GLY A 146 -5.79 -13.87 4.57
CA GLY A 146 -4.35 -13.79 4.84
C GLY A 146 -4.01 -13.08 6.16
N THR A 147 -2.75 -13.22 6.58
CA THR A 147 -2.15 -12.37 7.60
C THR A 147 -1.92 -10.97 7.02
N LEU A 148 -1.80 -9.95 7.87
CA LEU A 148 -1.50 -8.58 7.44
C LEU A 148 -0.31 -8.52 6.46
N GLY A 149 0.78 -9.24 6.75
CA GLY A 149 1.93 -9.32 5.85
C GLY A 149 1.61 -9.94 4.49
N GLY A 150 0.77 -10.99 4.45
CA GLY A 150 0.34 -11.61 3.19
C GLY A 150 -0.56 -10.70 2.35
N VAL A 151 -1.46 -9.94 2.97
CA VAL A 151 -2.31 -8.96 2.28
C VAL A 151 -1.45 -7.81 1.73
N ALA A 152 -0.51 -7.29 2.53
CA ALA A 152 0.41 -6.25 2.11
C ALA A 152 1.29 -6.69 0.93
N GLU A 153 1.78 -7.95 0.93
CA GLU A 153 2.49 -8.57 -0.18
C GLU A 153 1.68 -8.51 -1.47
N LYS A 154 0.45 -9.01 -1.43
CA LYS A 154 -0.42 -9.07 -2.61
C LYS A 154 -0.78 -7.69 -3.13
N THR A 155 -0.94 -6.72 -2.24
CA THR A 155 -1.17 -5.32 -2.62
C THR A 155 0.03 -4.71 -3.32
N ARG A 156 1.27 -4.97 -2.85
CA ARG A 156 2.50 -4.50 -3.53
C ARG A 156 2.63 -5.08 -4.94
N GLU A 157 2.35 -6.38 -5.11
CA GLU A 157 2.34 -7.03 -6.42
C GLU A 157 1.24 -6.45 -7.34
N ALA A 158 0.03 -6.23 -6.82
CA ALA A 158 -1.07 -5.62 -7.56
C ALA A 158 -0.75 -4.17 -8.00
N MET A 159 -0.06 -3.38 -7.17
CA MET A 159 0.42 -2.05 -7.57
C MET A 159 1.29 -2.11 -8.82
N ARG A 160 2.23 -3.07 -8.91
CA ARG A 160 3.08 -3.24 -10.11
C ARG A 160 2.25 -3.54 -11.36
N VAL A 161 1.19 -4.33 -11.25
CA VAL A 161 0.26 -4.59 -12.38
C VAL A 161 -0.45 -3.30 -12.79
N CYS A 162 -0.92 -2.48 -11.84
CA CYS A 162 -1.57 -1.21 -12.12
C CYS A 162 -0.61 -0.21 -12.79
N GLU A 163 0.64 -0.12 -12.30
CA GLU A 163 1.68 0.72 -12.90
C GLU A 163 2.01 0.29 -14.33
N ALA A 164 2.20 -1.01 -14.57
CA ALA A 164 2.47 -1.55 -15.90
C ALA A 164 1.31 -1.30 -16.88
N ALA A 165 0.08 -1.32 -16.39
CA ALA A 165 -1.12 -0.98 -17.15
C ALA A 165 -1.26 0.53 -17.43
N GLY A 166 -0.36 1.37 -16.90
CA GLY A 166 -0.32 2.81 -17.15
C GLY A 166 -1.24 3.65 -16.25
N HIS A 167 -1.58 3.15 -15.04
CA HIS A 167 -2.22 4.01 -14.04
C HIS A 167 -1.17 4.95 -13.43
N GLY A 168 -1.37 6.26 -13.65
CA GLY A 168 -0.45 7.30 -13.16
C GLY A 168 -0.54 7.49 -11.65
N ILE A 169 -1.70 7.24 -11.06
CA ILE A 169 -1.93 7.36 -9.62
C ILE A 169 -2.44 6.03 -9.09
N VAL A 170 -1.73 5.48 -8.09
CA VAL A 170 -2.14 4.27 -7.37
C VAL A 170 -2.43 4.64 -5.93
N ILE A 171 -3.69 4.61 -5.54
CA ILE A 171 -4.15 4.87 -4.17
C ILE A 171 -4.21 3.53 -3.43
N VAL A 172 -3.59 3.48 -2.25
CA VAL A 172 -3.64 2.33 -1.35
C VAL A 172 -4.32 2.77 -0.06
N GLU A 173 -5.49 2.19 0.25
CA GLU A 173 -6.22 2.52 1.47
C GLU A 173 -6.11 1.44 2.54
N THR A 174 -6.08 1.87 3.82
CA THR A 174 -6.23 0.97 4.97
C THR A 174 -7.69 0.90 5.39
N VAL A 175 -8.12 -0.25 5.95
CA VAL A 175 -9.49 -0.41 6.46
C VAL A 175 -9.66 0.16 7.87
N GLY A 176 -8.58 0.74 8.46
CA GLY A 176 -8.66 1.48 9.72
C GLY A 176 -8.65 0.62 10.98
N VAL A 177 -8.27 -0.66 10.87
CA VAL A 177 -8.09 -1.58 12.02
C VAL A 177 -6.77 -2.32 11.91
N GLY A 178 -6.03 -2.38 13.01
CA GLY A 178 -4.77 -3.12 13.10
C GLY A 178 -3.52 -2.30 12.77
N GLN A 179 -2.44 -2.95 12.33
CA GLN A 179 -1.15 -2.32 11.97
C GLN A 179 -1.01 -2.09 10.45
N SER A 180 -2.12 -2.03 9.73
CA SER A 180 -2.15 -1.83 8.28
C SER A 180 -1.59 -0.46 7.85
N GLU A 181 -1.60 0.51 8.76
CA GLU A 181 -1.08 1.86 8.53
C GLU A 181 0.41 1.84 8.19
N THR A 182 1.22 1.16 9.01
CA THR A 182 2.66 1.01 8.78
C THR A 182 2.93 0.26 7.47
N ALA A 183 2.18 -0.80 7.19
CA ALA A 183 2.34 -1.56 5.96
C ALA A 183 2.07 -0.69 4.72
N VAL A 184 1.02 0.17 4.75
CA VAL A 184 0.72 1.09 3.64
C VAL A 184 1.78 2.19 3.53
N ALA A 185 2.23 2.79 4.63
CA ALA A 185 3.31 3.78 4.62
C ALA A 185 4.60 3.20 4.01
N CYS A 186 4.94 1.92 4.32
CA CYS A 186 6.12 1.23 3.81
C CYS A 186 6.01 0.77 2.35
N MET A 187 4.91 1.04 1.62
CA MET A 187 4.76 0.66 0.21
C MET A 187 4.37 1.82 -0.70
N THR A 188 4.14 3.01 -0.15
CA THR A 188 3.67 4.18 -0.88
C THR A 188 4.70 5.31 -0.89
N ASP A 189 4.59 6.19 -1.90
CA ASP A 189 5.48 7.33 -2.07
C ASP A 189 5.16 8.44 -1.08
N MET A 190 3.86 8.65 -0.82
CA MET A 190 3.35 9.61 0.15
C MET A 190 2.30 8.93 1.02
N PHE A 191 2.35 9.15 2.32
CA PHE A 191 1.37 8.62 3.27
C PHE A 191 0.52 9.74 3.85
N VAL A 192 -0.79 9.67 3.61
CA VAL A 192 -1.79 10.65 4.04
C VAL A 192 -2.61 10.07 5.19
N LEU A 193 -2.67 10.81 6.28
CA LEU A 193 -3.48 10.45 7.45
C LEU A 193 -4.72 11.35 7.53
N LEU A 194 -5.90 10.75 7.37
CA LEU A 194 -7.18 11.45 7.54
C LEU A 194 -7.57 11.53 9.01
N GLN A 195 -8.04 12.69 9.43
CA GLN A 195 -8.49 12.99 10.79
C GLN A 195 -9.87 13.65 10.80
N LEU A 196 -10.58 13.56 11.94
CA LEU A 196 -11.83 14.27 12.18
C LEU A 196 -11.56 15.62 12.89
N PRO A 197 -12.44 16.63 12.70
CA PRO A 197 -12.30 17.93 13.37
C PRO A 197 -12.29 17.85 14.91
N ASN A 198 -13.04 16.91 15.48
CA ASN A 198 -13.20 16.77 16.94
C ASN A 198 -12.33 15.66 17.54
N ALA A 199 -11.22 15.29 16.89
CA ALA A 199 -10.31 14.27 17.38
C ALA A 199 -9.41 14.73 18.57
N GLY A 200 -9.72 15.86 19.22
CA GLY A 200 -8.91 16.44 20.28
C GLY A 200 -8.63 15.51 21.47
N ASP A 201 -9.62 14.77 21.95
CA ASP A 201 -9.44 13.75 22.99
C ASP A 201 -8.89 12.43 22.44
N ASP A 202 -9.14 12.13 21.16
CA ASP A 202 -8.62 10.98 20.46
C ASP A 202 -7.19 11.17 19.89
N LEU A 203 -6.61 12.37 19.97
CA LEU A 203 -5.18 12.60 19.67
C LEU A 203 -4.26 11.72 20.53
N GLN A 204 -4.70 11.34 21.73
CA GLN A 204 -4.02 10.32 22.55
C GLN A 204 -4.28 8.89 22.07
N ALA A 205 -5.41 8.63 21.40
CA ALA A 205 -5.76 7.34 20.82
C ALA A 205 -5.11 7.12 19.44
N ILE A 206 -4.69 8.19 18.74
CA ILE A 206 -3.87 8.06 17.54
C ILE A 206 -2.51 7.53 18.01
N LYS A 207 -2.24 6.27 17.72
CA LYS A 207 -0.93 5.67 17.97
C LYS A 207 0.15 6.64 17.49
N ARG A 208 0.92 7.21 18.41
CA ARG A 208 1.96 8.22 18.15
C ARG A 208 2.81 7.88 16.92
N GLY A 209 3.11 6.57 16.75
CA GLY A 209 3.87 6.06 15.60
C GLY A 209 3.20 6.22 14.23
N VAL A 210 1.86 6.36 14.13
CA VAL A 210 1.20 6.57 12.82
C VAL A 210 1.30 8.02 12.37
N MET A 211 1.24 8.98 13.31
CA MET A 211 1.48 10.39 13.00
C MET A 211 2.91 10.65 12.52
N GLU A 212 3.88 9.93 13.08
CA GLU A 212 5.30 10.05 12.69
C GLU A 212 5.56 9.55 11.26
N LEU A 213 4.69 8.70 10.72
CA LEU A 213 4.77 8.20 9.35
C LEU A 213 4.09 9.10 8.32
N ALA A 214 3.26 10.06 8.77
CA ALA A 214 2.45 10.86 7.87
C ALA A 214 3.28 11.94 7.16
N ASP A 215 3.24 11.93 5.84
CA ASP A 215 3.78 13.01 5.01
C ASP A 215 2.78 14.19 4.89
N LEU A 216 1.48 13.91 5.09
CA LEU A 216 0.40 14.88 5.05
C LEU A 216 -0.73 14.44 6.00
N VAL A 217 -1.22 15.34 6.82
CA VAL A 217 -2.42 15.13 7.64
C VAL A 217 -3.57 15.94 7.06
N VAL A 218 -4.73 15.32 6.94
CA VAL A 218 -5.92 15.95 6.34
C VAL A 218 -7.09 15.84 7.31
N ILE A 219 -7.59 16.97 7.74
CA ILE A 219 -8.80 17.07 8.55
C ILE A 219 -9.99 17.04 7.59
N ASN A 220 -10.66 15.90 7.52
CA ASN A 220 -11.83 15.69 6.68
C ASN A 220 -13.11 16.09 7.44
N LYS A 221 -14.22 16.26 6.71
CA LYS A 221 -15.50 16.74 7.24
C LYS A 221 -15.43 18.12 7.90
N ALA A 222 -14.55 18.99 7.42
CA ALA A 222 -14.42 20.34 7.93
C ALA A 222 -15.69 21.18 7.78
N ASP A 223 -16.60 20.77 6.90
CA ASP A 223 -17.92 21.38 6.68
C ASP A 223 -18.92 21.16 7.83
N LEU A 224 -18.68 20.21 8.73
CA LEU A 224 -19.54 19.96 9.88
C LEU A 224 -19.28 20.95 11.03
N ASP A 225 -18.02 21.31 11.26
CA ASP A 225 -17.59 22.28 12.27
C ASP A 225 -16.25 22.89 11.85
N GLU A 226 -16.31 24.04 11.20
CA GLU A 226 -15.13 24.75 10.68
C GLU A 226 -14.23 25.27 11.80
N ALA A 227 -14.81 25.68 12.92
CA ALA A 227 -14.06 26.16 14.07
C ALA A 227 -13.27 25.02 14.74
N ALA A 228 -13.87 23.83 14.89
CA ALA A 228 -13.18 22.66 15.39
C ALA A 228 -12.08 22.19 14.41
N ALA A 229 -12.35 22.20 13.10
CA ALA A 229 -11.35 21.85 12.09
C ALA A 229 -10.12 22.79 12.15
N THR A 230 -10.35 24.10 12.34
CA THR A 230 -9.28 25.09 12.49
C THR A 230 -8.46 24.88 13.77
N ARG A 231 -9.12 24.57 14.89
CA ARG A 231 -8.43 24.23 16.16
C ARG A 231 -7.60 22.96 16.01
N ALA A 232 -8.17 21.90 15.43
CA ALA A 232 -7.47 20.64 15.19
C ALA A 232 -6.26 20.84 14.28
N ARG A 233 -6.37 21.65 13.22
CA ARG A 233 -5.25 22.00 12.35
C ARG A 233 -4.11 22.64 13.13
N ALA A 234 -4.40 23.62 13.98
CA ALA A 234 -3.38 24.30 14.78
C ALA A 234 -2.69 23.36 15.77
N GLN A 235 -3.46 22.50 16.46
CA GLN A 235 -2.94 21.51 17.41
C GLN A 235 -2.03 20.48 16.74
N ILE A 236 -2.48 19.89 15.63
CA ILE A 236 -1.71 18.89 14.91
C ILE A 236 -0.45 19.51 14.30
N THR A 237 -0.54 20.72 13.73
CA THR A 237 0.63 21.43 13.21
C THR A 237 1.68 21.66 14.30
N SER A 238 1.24 22.04 15.51
CA SER A 238 2.14 22.21 16.66
C SER A 238 2.78 20.89 17.09
N ALA A 239 2.00 19.81 17.13
CA ALA A 239 2.51 18.48 17.46
C ALA A 239 3.55 17.98 16.46
N LEU A 240 3.30 18.14 15.16
CA LEU A 240 4.23 17.74 14.09
C LEU A 240 5.54 18.53 14.15
N ARG A 241 5.50 19.82 14.49
CA ARG A 241 6.70 20.63 14.68
C ARG A 241 7.56 20.13 15.85
N LEU A 242 6.92 19.70 16.94
CA LEU A 242 7.64 19.12 18.09
C LEU A 242 8.32 17.79 17.73
N VAL A 243 7.65 16.94 16.98
CA VAL A 243 8.22 15.66 16.48
C VAL A 243 9.34 15.94 15.49
N GLY A 244 9.19 16.89 14.57
CA GLY A 244 10.22 17.28 13.60
C GLY A 244 11.47 17.92 14.23
N LEU A 245 11.35 18.59 15.39
CA LEU A 245 12.49 19.12 16.16
C LEU A 245 13.29 18.00 16.86
N HIS A 246 12.70 16.86 17.10
CA HIS A 246 13.35 15.66 17.63
C HIS A 246 13.65 14.64 16.51
N GLY A 247 13.52 15.07 15.25
CA GLY A 247 13.50 14.27 14.05
C GLY A 247 14.75 13.46 13.82
N ASN A 248 14.53 12.34 13.18
CA ASN A 248 15.49 11.38 12.68
C ASN A 248 16.82 12.04 12.24
N PRO A 249 17.97 11.71 12.86
CA PRO A 249 19.27 12.31 12.55
C PRO A 249 19.68 12.26 11.08
N GLU A 250 19.09 11.32 10.31
CA GLU A 250 19.32 11.19 8.87
C GLU A 250 18.76 12.37 8.05
N HIS A 251 17.82 13.15 8.61
CA HIS A 251 17.27 14.32 7.94
C HIS A 251 17.98 15.64 8.30
N ALA A 252 18.90 15.63 9.26
CA ALA A 252 19.54 16.85 9.80
C ALA A 252 20.67 17.42 8.92
N HIS A 253 21.10 16.74 7.85
CA HIS A 253 22.34 17.10 7.15
C HIS A 253 22.23 17.53 5.69
N HIS A 254 21.04 17.75 5.14
CA HIS A 254 20.92 18.28 3.77
C HIS A 254 20.00 19.50 3.69
N ASP A 255 20.57 20.64 3.38
CA ASP A 255 19.94 21.90 3.01
C ASP A 255 19.12 21.86 1.70
N ALA A 256 18.94 20.71 1.11
CA ALA A 256 18.08 20.54 -0.05
C ALA A 256 16.68 20.26 0.44
N ALA A 257 15.72 21.09 0.06
CA ALA A 257 14.28 21.07 0.30
C ALA A 257 13.74 19.81 1.02
N VAL A 258 13.89 19.78 2.34
CA VAL A 258 13.34 18.69 3.17
C VAL A 258 11.84 18.89 3.25
N TRP A 259 11.07 17.85 2.94
CA TRP A 259 9.62 17.90 3.12
C TRP A 259 9.27 17.87 4.60
N HIS A 260 8.49 18.85 5.03
CA HIS A 260 7.90 18.87 6.36
C HIS A 260 6.42 18.50 6.26
N PRO A 261 5.91 17.59 7.11
CA PRO A 261 4.51 17.21 7.10
C PRO A 261 3.60 18.43 7.25
N GLU A 262 2.61 18.56 6.39
CA GLU A 262 1.63 19.64 6.40
C GLU A 262 0.28 19.17 6.94
N VAL A 263 -0.57 20.13 7.33
CA VAL A 263 -1.94 19.85 7.79
C VAL A 263 -2.91 20.66 6.95
N LEU A 264 -3.79 19.94 6.23
CA LEU A 264 -4.86 20.55 5.44
C LEU A 264 -6.23 20.25 6.05
N GLN A 265 -7.22 21.03 5.67
CA GLN A 265 -8.62 20.77 6.01
C GLN A 265 -9.47 20.78 4.74
N LEU A 266 -10.41 19.84 4.64
CA LEU A 266 -11.27 19.71 3.48
C LEU A 266 -12.61 19.05 3.84
N SER A 267 -13.55 19.09 2.91
CA SER A 267 -14.74 18.26 2.92
C SER A 267 -14.78 17.36 1.68
N ALA A 268 -14.59 16.07 1.89
CA ALA A 268 -14.72 15.09 0.82
C ALA A 268 -16.13 15.05 0.25
N LEU A 269 -17.15 15.17 1.10
CA LEU A 269 -18.57 15.15 0.70
C LEU A 269 -18.95 16.34 -0.20
N LYS A 270 -18.45 17.53 0.15
CA LYS A 270 -18.68 18.76 -0.63
C LYS A 270 -17.66 18.98 -1.74
N ALA A 271 -16.67 18.08 -1.85
CA ALA A 271 -15.54 18.20 -2.77
C ALA A 271 -14.76 19.52 -2.63
N THR A 272 -14.75 20.14 -1.45
CA THR A 272 -14.02 21.38 -1.16
C THR A 272 -12.63 21.06 -0.63
N GLY A 273 -11.61 21.86 -1.03
CA GLY A 273 -10.20 21.66 -0.62
C GLY A 273 -9.44 20.59 -1.42
N LEU A 274 -10.08 19.86 -2.37
CA LEU A 274 -9.42 18.82 -3.17
C LEU A 274 -8.34 19.40 -4.09
N ALA A 275 -8.53 20.59 -4.61
CA ALA A 275 -7.54 21.26 -5.48
C ALA A 275 -6.28 21.61 -4.67
N GLU A 276 -6.42 22.16 -3.46
CA GLU A 276 -5.31 22.45 -2.55
C GLU A 276 -4.59 21.17 -2.13
N PHE A 277 -5.35 20.13 -1.78
CA PHE A 277 -4.79 18.81 -1.48
C PHE A 277 -3.92 18.29 -2.62
N TRP A 278 -4.44 18.33 -3.86
CA TRP A 278 -3.70 17.84 -5.00
C TRP A 278 -2.46 18.69 -5.33
N GLN A 279 -2.55 20.00 -5.20
CA GLN A 279 -1.39 20.89 -5.33
C GLN A 279 -0.30 20.56 -4.30
N THR A 280 -0.68 20.24 -3.07
CA THR A 280 0.25 19.82 -2.02
C THR A 280 0.90 18.47 -2.35
N VAL A 281 0.14 17.50 -2.88
CA VAL A 281 0.68 16.23 -3.38
C VAL A 281 1.67 16.44 -4.52
N GLN A 282 1.35 17.31 -5.47
CA GLN A 282 2.25 17.64 -6.58
C GLN A 282 3.55 18.31 -6.08
N ARG A 283 3.45 19.29 -5.19
CA ARG A 283 4.60 19.93 -4.56
C ARG A 283 5.49 18.92 -3.82
N PHE A 284 4.90 18.00 -3.05
CA PHE A 284 5.63 16.89 -2.42
C PHE A 284 6.39 16.07 -3.46
N ARG A 285 5.68 15.60 -4.49
CA ARG A 285 6.27 14.79 -5.55
C ARG A 285 7.43 15.51 -6.24
N ASP A 286 7.27 16.77 -6.60
CA ASP A 286 8.28 17.57 -7.29
C ASP A 286 9.51 17.77 -6.39
N THR A 287 9.31 18.13 -5.12
CA THR A 287 10.38 18.30 -4.14
C THR A 287 11.16 17.01 -3.93
N GLN A 288 10.46 15.89 -3.68
CA GLN A 288 11.07 14.59 -3.41
C GLN A 288 11.72 13.95 -4.65
N SER A 289 11.24 14.29 -5.84
CA SER A 289 11.86 13.87 -7.10
C SER A 289 13.14 14.67 -7.38
N ALA A 290 13.10 15.99 -7.17
CA ALA A 290 14.23 16.87 -7.44
C ALA A 290 15.48 16.54 -6.60
N ASN A 291 15.29 16.12 -5.33
CA ASN A 291 16.37 15.74 -4.42
C ASN A 291 16.67 14.23 -4.43
N GLY A 292 16.01 13.41 -5.27
CA GLY A 292 16.17 11.97 -5.37
C GLY A 292 15.64 11.16 -4.18
N ALA A 293 14.93 11.80 -3.22
CA ALA A 293 14.42 11.12 -2.03
C ALA A 293 13.31 10.10 -2.38
N LEU A 294 12.52 10.39 -3.42
CA LEU A 294 11.49 9.46 -3.88
C LEU A 294 12.08 8.12 -4.36
N GLU A 295 13.15 8.15 -5.12
CA GLU A 295 13.84 6.95 -5.58
C GLU A 295 14.51 6.20 -4.42
N ARG A 296 15.20 6.92 -3.53
CA ARG A 296 15.79 6.31 -2.32
C ARG A 296 14.73 5.62 -1.47
N ARG A 297 13.58 6.27 -1.26
CA ARG A 297 12.44 5.69 -0.52
C ARG A 297 11.96 4.39 -1.17
N ARG A 298 11.77 4.37 -2.49
CA ARG A 298 11.34 3.17 -3.23
C ARG A 298 12.37 2.04 -3.15
N HIS A 299 13.66 2.34 -3.30
CA HIS A 299 14.72 1.35 -3.17
C HIS A 299 14.79 0.76 -1.76
N ALA A 300 14.68 1.60 -0.72
CA ALA A 300 14.64 1.12 0.67
C ALA A 300 13.40 0.23 0.93
N GLN A 301 12.24 0.60 0.39
CA GLN A 301 11.02 -0.20 0.48
C GLN A 301 11.15 -1.54 -0.24
N ASP A 302 11.73 -1.57 -1.44
CA ASP A 302 11.95 -2.81 -2.21
C ASP A 302 12.95 -3.73 -1.48
N GLN A 303 14.01 -3.17 -0.86
CA GLN A 303 14.96 -3.91 -0.03
C GLN A 303 14.33 -4.48 1.23
N ALA A 304 13.60 -3.67 1.98
CA ALA A 304 12.89 -4.11 3.18
C ALA A 304 11.90 -5.24 2.83
N TRP A 305 11.18 -5.09 1.74
CA TRP A 305 10.25 -6.12 1.26
C TRP A 305 10.94 -7.43 0.88
N MET A 306 12.08 -7.37 0.23
CA MET A 306 12.88 -8.57 -0.06
C MET A 306 13.21 -9.33 1.23
N TRP A 307 13.64 -8.63 2.28
CA TRP A 307 13.94 -9.27 3.57
C TRP A 307 12.70 -9.85 4.24
N GLU A 308 11.57 -9.13 4.25
CA GLU A 308 10.28 -9.66 4.74
C GLU A 308 9.91 -10.98 4.02
N ARG A 309 10.15 -11.06 2.71
CA ARG A 309 9.90 -12.28 1.91
C ARG A 309 10.83 -13.42 2.26
N ILE A 310 12.11 -13.13 2.49
CA ILE A 310 13.10 -14.13 2.93
C ILE A 310 12.69 -14.70 4.28
N GLU A 311 12.38 -13.86 5.25
CA GLU A 311 11.96 -14.29 6.59
C GLU A 311 10.66 -15.12 6.55
N ALA A 312 9.66 -14.66 5.81
CA ALA A 312 8.42 -15.39 5.64
C ALA A 312 8.65 -16.77 4.98
N GLY A 313 9.49 -16.81 3.94
CA GLY A 313 9.87 -18.04 3.25
C GLY A 313 10.64 -19.02 4.13
N LEU A 314 11.60 -18.53 4.93
CA LEU A 314 12.34 -19.34 5.90
C LEU A 314 11.40 -19.93 6.96
N ARG A 315 10.49 -19.11 7.50
CA ARG A 315 9.49 -19.55 8.48
C ARG A 315 8.56 -20.64 7.92
N ASP A 316 8.13 -20.50 6.67
CA ASP A 316 7.29 -21.48 6.00
C ASP A 316 8.06 -22.80 5.72
N ARG A 317 9.30 -22.72 5.22
CA ARG A 317 10.17 -23.88 5.01
C ARG A 317 10.46 -24.61 6.32
N PHE A 318 10.77 -23.88 7.39
CA PHE A 318 10.97 -24.44 8.72
C PHE A 318 9.75 -25.21 9.20
N ARG A 319 8.56 -24.63 9.10
CA ARG A 319 7.30 -25.28 9.52
C ARG A 319 6.95 -26.53 8.69
N ARG A 320 7.37 -26.56 7.42
CA ARG A 320 7.11 -27.70 6.51
C ARG A 320 8.18 -28.76 6.56
N HIS A 321 9.32 -28.49 7.18
CA HIS A 321 10.42 -29.45 7.26
C HIS A 321 9.98 -30.71 8.01
N ALA A 322 10.22 -31.90 7.44
CA ALA A 322 9.68 -33.15 7.97
C ALA A 322 10.12 -33.45 9.41
N ALA A 323 11.41 -33.28 9.71
CA ALA A 323 11.94 -33.51 11.08
C ALA A 323 11.38 -32.52 12.08
N VAL A 324 11.26 -31.22 11.70
CA VAL A 324 10.66 -30.19 12.54
C VAL A 324 9.20 -30.50 12.82
N ARG A 325 8.42 -30.84 11.82
CA ARG A 325 7.00 -31.22 11.98
C ARG A 325 6.81 -32.41 12.91
N GLY A 326 7.72 -33.40 12.83
CA GLY A 326 7.67 -34.58 13.70
C GLY A 326 7.98 -34.25 15.17
N ALA A 327 8.98 -33.40 15.41
CA ALA A 327 9.43 -33.04 16.77
C ALA A 327 8.60 -31.93 17.44
N LEU A 328 7.98 -31.05 16.68
CA LEU A 328 7.30 -29.84 17.15
C LEU A 328 6.21 -30.13 18.20
N PRO A 329 5.29 -31.09 18.03
CA PRO A 329 4.24 -31.36 19.03
C PRO A 329 4.82 -31.77 20.36
N GLN A 330 5.79 -32.68 20.39
CA GLN A 330 6.41 -33.21 21.61
C GLN A 330 7.18 -32.09 22.36
N LEU A 331 8.01 -31.33 21.64
CA LEU A 331 8.77 -30.21 22.24
C LEU A 331 7.84 -29.11 22.75
N THR A 332 6.75 -28.84 22.05
CA THR A 332 5.73 -27.87 22.49
C THR A 332 5.08 -28.35 23.82
N GLN A 333 4.77 -29.63 23.93
CA GLN A 333 4.21 -30.20 25.16
C GLN A 333 5.22 -30.14 26.33
N GLN A 334 6.48 -30.48 26.09
CA GLN A 334 7.53 -30.41 27.12
C GLN A 334 7.76 -28.96 27.61
N VAL A 335 7.65 -27.97 26.74
CA VAL A 335 7.72 -26.54 27.13
C VAL A 335 6.52 -26.16 27.99
N ARG A 336 5.30 -26.62 27.66
CA ARG A 336 4.07 -26.37 28.45
C ARG A 336 4.15 -27.00 29.85
N GLU A 337 4.74 -28.19 29.95
CA GLU A 337 4.93 -28.91 31.20
C GLU A 337 6.12 -28.40 32.04
N GLY A 338 6.90 -27.46 31.50
CA GLY A 338 8.08 -26.91 32.16
C GLY A 338 9.27 -27.88 32.24
N THR A 339 9.23 -29.01 31.51
CA THR A 339 10.29 -30.03 31.50
C THR A 339 11.45 -29.66 30.56
N VAL A 340 11.20 -28.77 29.58
CA VAL A 340 12.22 -28.23 28.67
C VAL A 340 12.05 -26.71 28.57
N ALA A 341 13.15 -25.96 28.72
CA ALA A 341 13.13 -24.52 28.57
C ALA A 341 12.83 -24.14 27.10
N ALA A 342 12.04 -23.09 26.88
CA ALA A 342 11.61 -22.66 25.55
C ALA A 342 12.79 -22.37 24.60
N SER A 343 13.87 -21.75 25.10
CA SER A 343 15.09 -21.49 24.34
C SER A 343 15.83 -22.78 23.91
N VAL A 344 15.78 -23.83 24.74
CA VAL A 344 16.37 -25.13 24.40
C VAL A 344 15.54 -25.87 23.38
N ALA A 345 14.22 -25.86 23.51
CA ALA A 345 13.32 -26.42 22.51
C ALA A 345 13.48 -25.73 21.15
N ALA A 346 13.58 -24.39 21.12
CA ALA A 346 13.81 -23.63 19.91
C ALA A 346 15.13 -24.02 19.21
N ARG A 347 16.25 -24.12 19.96
CA ARG A 347 17.53 -24.57 19.40
C ARG A 347 17.44 -25.97 18.80
N ARG A 348 16.85 -26.93 19.54
CA ARG A 348 16.67 -28.31 19.05
C ARG A 348 15.88 -28.36 17.75
N LEU A 349 14.83 -27.55 17.62
CA LEU A 349 14.06 -27.45 16.37
C LEU A 349 14.85 -26.82 15.22
N LEU A 350 15.68 -25.81 15.52
CA LEU A 350 16.57 -25.20 14.53
C LEU A 350 17.67 -26.17 14.09
N ASP A 351 18.26 -26.94 15.00
CA ASP A 351 19.28 -27.96 14.69
C ASP A 351 18.71 -29.08 13.80
N LEU A 352 17.40 -29.34 13.87
CA LEU A 352 16.71 -30.29 12.97
C LEU A 352 16.43 -29.73 11.57
N PHE A 353 16.49 -28.40 11.45
CA PHE A 353 16.23 -27.74 10.16
C PHE A 353 17.49 -27.65 9.30
N GLY A 354 18.69 -27.71 9.88
CA GLY A 354 20.00 -27.64 9.23
C GLY A 354 20.78 -26.47 9.75
#